data_0304fa96f94b2c014a20d492baf9ca40
#
_entry.id   0304fa96f94b2c014a20d492baf9ca40
#
_cell.length_a   1.000
_cell.length_b   1.000
_cell.length_c   1.000
_cell.angle_alpha   90.00
_cell.angle_beta   90.00
_cell.angle_gamma   90.00
#
_symmetry.space_group_name_H-M   'P 1'
#
loop_
_entity.id
_entity.type
_entity.pdbx_description
1 polymer ?
#
loop_
_entity_poly.entity_id
_entity_poly.type
_entity_poly.pdbx_seq_one_letter_code
_entity_poly.pdbx_strand_id
1 'polypeptide(L)'
;MSKETICTGGAGTQYASTMDPAATGTAAPATMGTVVIGARGSKLAQVMVAEFLAGLGGSCPVVRFQNRVVLTDGDRDRRSPMSAIGGADSGAFTSQLEAELRAGRVDVAVHSLKDLPTQPPDGLALATTPGPRSDLREALIGAPLGALRYGARVGTGSTRRIAQLRAVRPDLQVVPLRGNVPARVAKLKSARLDAVMLAAAGLLRLGLEDRIAEFLPVDQFPPSPGQGAMGIQVRAADRELLTMLSSYGDPAVDRAVRAERALLGALHGGCSVPVGAYAVVTGPDLTLTAQVTSLDGRRQLTATAAGTDPEQLGADLAATLLNQGAGQILAEIRTPAATS
;
A
#
# COMPACT_ATOMS: atom_id res chain seq x y z
N MET A 1 -7.43 23.07 -11.44
CA MET A 1 -6.94 23.05 -12.84
C MET A 1 -6.91 21.59 -13.26
N SER A 2 -7.84 21.20 -14.12
CA SER A 2 -7.96 19.83 -14.64
C SER A 2 -6.90 19.63 -15.73
N LYS A 3 -6.02 18.63 -15.58
CA LYS A 3 -5.13 18.21 -16.66
C LYS A 3 -5.81 17.05 -17.38
N GLU A 4 -6.19 17.28 -18.63
CA GLU A 4 -6.66 16.24 -19.53
C GLU A 4 -5.46 15.60 -20.23
N THR A 5 -5.36 14.28 -20.16
CA THR A 5 -4.38 13.50 -20.93
C THR A 5 -5.14 12.71 -21.99
N ILE A 6 -4.84 12.97 -23.24
CA ILE A 6 -5.43 12.28 -24.41
C ILE A 6 -4.40 11.28 -24.94
N CYS A 7 -4.76 10.00 -25.01
CA CYS A 7 -3.97 8.99 -25.72
C CYS A 7 -4.39 8.96 -27.20
N THR A 8 -3.54 9.45 -28.10
CA THR A 8 -3.74 9.34 -29.56
C THR A 8 -2.82 8.25 -30.11
N GLY A 9 -3.39 7.25 -30.78
CA GLY A 9 -2.63 6.18 -31.46
C GLY A 9 -1.83 6.70 -32.64
N GLY A 10 -0.55 6.30 -32.73
CA GLY A 10 0.36 6.64 -33.78
C GLY A 10 0.05 5.90 -35.11
N ALA A 11 0.27 6.59 -36.20
CA ALA A 11 0.02 6.14 -37.56
C ALA A 11 0.92 4.98 -38.01
N GLY A 12 0.34 3.88 -38.46
CA GLY A 12 1.01 2.77 -39.11
C GLY A 12 0.97 2.89 -40.65
N THR A 13 2.07 2.52 -41.25
CA THR A 13 2.38 2.52 -42.68
C THR A 13 1.47 1.55 -43.48
N GLN A 14 0.92 2.02 -44.58
CA GLN A 14 0.06 1.25 -45.51
C GLN A 14 0.86 0.17 -46.25
N TYR A 15 0.37 -1.09 -46.20
CA TYR A 15 0.55 -2.06 -47.29
C TYR A 15 -0.83 -2.50 -47.76
N ALA A 16 -1.13 -2.17 -48.98
CA ALA A 16 -2.35 -2.63 -49.67
C ALA A 16 -2.17 -4.10 -50.10
N SER A 17 -3.08 -4.96 -49.67
CA SER A 17 -3.37 -6.24 -50.32
C SER A 17 -4.88 -6.44 -50.32
N THR A 18 -5.42 -6.56 -51.52
CA THR A 18 -6.82 -6.84 -51.84
C THR A 18 -7.20 -8.23 -51.42
N MET A 19 -8.18 -8.41 -50.52
CA MET A 19 -8.98 -9.62 -50.36
C MET A 19 -10.43 -9.28 -49.96
N ASP A 20 -11.36 -10.04 -50.50
CA ASP A 20 -12.83 -9.97 -50.56
C ASP A 20 -13.53 -9.75 -49.18
N PRO A 21 -14.67 -9.03 -49.15
CA PRO A 21 -15.42 -8.79 -47.92
C PRO A 21 -16.49 -9.87 -47.72
N ALA A 22 -16.25 -10.84 -46.86
CA ALA A 22 -17.32 -11.67 -46.31
C ALA A 22 -17.08 -11.96 -44.81
N ALA A 23 -17.97 -11.34 -44.01
CA ALA A 23 -18.44 -11.79 -42.70
C ALA A 23 -17.41 -12.02 -41.60
N THR A 24 -17.26 -11.04 -40.72
CA THR A 24 -17.43 -11.21 -39.26
C THR A 24 -17.58 -9.81 -38.68
N GLY A 25 -18.76 -9.51 -38.15
CA GLY A 25 -19.03 -8.29 -37.42
C GLY A 25 -18.28 -8.30 -36.10
N THR A 26 -17.06 -7.79 -36.10
CA THR A 26 -16.42 -7.33 -34.88
C THR A 26 -17.07 -5.98 -34.55
N ALA A 27 -17.96 -6.00 -33.54
CA ALA A 27 -18.45 -4.78 -32.92
C ALA A 27 -17.23 -3.92 -32.58
N ALA A 28 -17.22 -2.68 -33.09
CA ALA A 28 -16.23 -1.69 -32.68
C ALA A 28 -16.25 -1.64 -31.12
N PRO A 29 -15.09 -1.58 -30.45
CA PRO A 29 -15.07 -1.50 -28.99
C PRO A 29 -15.90 -0.26 -28.62
N ALA A 30 -16.89 -0.48 -27.74
CA ALA A 30 -17.69 0.59 -27.19
C ALA A 30 -16.74 1.66 -26.64
N THR A 31 -16.90 2.90 -27.08
CA THR A 31 -16.14 4.03 -26.55
C THR A 31 -16.55 4.19 -25.08
N MET A 32 -15.74 3.67 -24.16
CA MET A 32 -15.90 4.00 -22.75
C MET A 32 -15.78 5.52 -22.61
N GLY A 33 -16.76 6.14 -21.99
CA GLY A 33 -16.78 7.58 -21.73
C GLY A 33 -15.61 8.03 -20.84
N THR A 34 -15.76 9.17 -20.21
CA THR A 34 -14.76 9.67 -19.26
C THR A 34 -14.76 8.82 -17.97
N VAL A 35 -13.61 8.26 -17.59
CA VAL A 35 -13.39 7.55 -16.34
C VAL A 35 -12.78 8.51 -15.30
N VAL A 36 -13.46 8.69 -14.17
CA VAL A 36 -13.02 9.57 -13.09
C VAL A 36 -12.15 8.81 -12.11
N ILE A 37 -10.86 9.19 -12.01
CA ILE A 37 -9.91 8.62 -11.05
C ILE A 37 -9.91 9.44 -9.78
N GLY A 38 -10.21 8.82 -8.65
CA GLY A 38 -10.12 9.41 -7.32
C GLY A 38 -8.81 9.09 -6.64
N ALA A 39 -8.20 10.09 -6.03
CA ALA A 39 -7.05 9.92 -5.16
C ALA A 39 -6.99 11.00 -4.08
N ARG A 40 -6.24 10.74 -3.02
CA ARG A 40 -5.98 11.74 -1.98
C ARG A 40 -5.21 12.94 -2.53
N GLY A 41 -5.34 14.11 -1.89
CA GLY A 41 -4.64 15.34 -2.27
C GLY A 41 -3.15 15.38 -1.92
N SER A 42 -2.59 14.33 -1.32
CA SER A 42 -1.16 14.30 -0.99
C SER A 42 -0.30 14.18 -2.26
N LYS A 43 0.90 14.81 -2.24
CA LYS A 43 1.83 14.72 -3.39
C LYS A 43 2.13 13.27 -3.79
N LEU A 44 2.28 12.37 -2.82
CA LEU A 44 2.51 10.94 -3.08
C LEU A 44 1.33 10.30 -3.83
N ALA A 45 0.08 10.55 -3.39
CA ALA A 45 -1.09 9.99 -4.07
C ALA A 45 -1.21 10.51 -5.51
N GLN A 46 -0.89 11.78 -5.77
CA GLN A 46 -0.91 12.34 -7.12
C GLN A 46 0.19 11.74 -8.02
N VAL A 47 1.38 11.47 -7.48
CA VAL A 47 2.43 10.75 -8.20
C VAL A 47 1.97 9.32 -8.54
N MET A 48 1.34 8.62 -7.61
CA MET A 48 0.81 7.28 -7.85
C MET A 48 -0.27 7.25 -8.93
N VAL A 49 -1.14 8.27 -9.01
CA VAL A 49 -2.10 8.42 -10.13
C VAL A 49 -1.36 8.60 -11.45
N ALA A 50 -0.31 9.43 -11.48
CA ALA A 50 0.48 9.64 -12.69
C ALA A 50 1.21 8.36 -13.12
N GLU A 51 1.79 7.59 -12.19
CA GLU A 51 2.40 6.27 -12.46
C GLU A 51 1.36 5.30 -13.04
N PHE A 52 0.19 5.21 -12.43
CA PHE A 52 -0.90 4.37 -12.90
C PHE A 52 -1.34 4.73 -14.31
N LEU A 53 -1.57 6.01 -14.60
CA LEU A 53 -1.95 6.50 -15.93
C LEU A 53 -0.85 6.25 -16.97
N ALA A 54 0.42 6.42 -16.60
CA ALA A 54 1.54 6.15 -17.49
C ALA A 54 1.61 4.65 -17.87
N GLY A 55 1.34 3.76 -16.90
CA GLY A 55 1.27 2.32 -17.14
C GLY A 55 0.10 1.92 -18.05
N LEU A 56 -1.02 2.63 -17.98
CA LEU A 56 -2.16 2.41 -18.86
C LEU A 56 -1.91 2.88 -20.32
N GLY A 57 -0.95 3.76 -20.54
CA GLY A 57 -0.79 4.58 -21.75
C GLY A 57 -0.42 3.87 -23.06
N GLY A 58 -0.40 2.54 -23.16
CA GLY A 58 -0.06 1.81 -24.39
C GLY A 58 -1.14 0.87 -24.92
N SER A 59 -2.16 0.55 -24.14
CA SER A 59 -3.09 -0.55 -24.41
C SER A 59 -4.56 -0.19 -24.18
N CYS A 60 -4.88 1.07 -23.87
CA CYS A 60 -6.25 1.48 -23.60
C CYS A 60 -7.03 1.76 -24.89
N PRO A 61 -8.28 1.26 -24.99
CA PRO A 61 -9.27 1.88 -25.88
C PRO A 61 -9.38 3.37 -25.51
N VAL A 62 -9.89 4.20 -26.42
CA VAL A 62 -9.98 5.67 -26.25
C VAL A 62 -10.82 6.02 -25.01
N VAL A 63 -10.16 6.03 -23.84
CA VAL A 63 -10.77 6.41 -22.56
C VAL A 63 -10.15 7.73 -22.12
N ARG A 64 -10.99 8.68 -21.76
CA ARG A 64 -10.54 9.92 -21.14
C ARG A 64 -10.47 9.71 -19.62
N PHE A 65 -9.35 10.03 -19.01
CA PHE A 65 -9.20 9.97 -17.56
C PHE A 65 -9.25 11.37 -16.96
N GLN A 66 -10.10 11.54 -15.96
CA GLN A 66 -10.19 12.78 -15.17
C GLN A 66 -9.75 12.51 -13.73
N ASN A 67 -8.74 13.22 -13.23
CA ASN A 67 -8.29 13.09 -11.85
C ASN A 67 -9.12 13.95 -10.92
N ARG A 68 -9.68 13.34 -9.86
CA ARG A 68 -10.45 13.99 -8.81
C ARG A 68 -9.74 13.84 -7.45
N VAL A 69 -9.40 14.96 -6.84
CA VAL A 69 -8.83 14.98 -5.49
C VAL A 69 -9.92 14.82 -4.44
N VAL A 70 -9.76 13.83 -3.56
CA VAL A 70 -10.66 13.57 -2.41
C VAL A 70 -9.90 13.81 -1.12
N LEU A 71 -10.44 14.67 -0.25
CA LEU A 71 -9.87 14.95 1.06
C LEU A 71 -10.40 13.95 2.09
N THR A 72 -9.49 13.17 2.68
CA THR A 72 -9.81 12.17 3.70
C THR A 72 -9.72 12.74 5.12
N ASP A 73 -10.33 12.06 6.09
CA ASP A 73 -10.25 12.48 7.50
C ASP A 73 -8.83 12.47 8.01
N GLY A 74 -8.01 11.50 7.59
CA GLY A 74 -6.59 11.48 7.91
C GLY A 74 -5.77 12.64 7.32
N ASP A 75 -6.27 13.28 6.25
CA ASP A 75 -5.67 14.50 5.67
C ASP A 75 -6.10 15.75 6.43
N ARG A 76 -7.34 15.77 6.95
CA ARG A 76 -7.92 16.89 7.72
C ARG A 76 -7.40 16.92 9.14
N ASP A 77 -7.43 15.78 9.84
CA ASP A 77 -6.93 15.66 11.21
C ASP A 77 -5.46 15.22 11.22
N ARG A 78 -4.58 16.15 11.49
CA ARG A 78 -3.13 15.96 11.59
C ARG A 78 -2.63 15.87 13.03
N ARG A 79 -3.53 15.94 14.03
CA ARG A 79 -3.19 16.02 15.46
C ARG A 79 -3.54 14.76 16.22
N SER A 80 -4.73 14.19 16.02
CA SER A 80 -5.19 13.01 16.74
C SER A 80 -4.37 11.75 16.40
N PRO A 81 -4.18 10.83 17.34
CA PRO A 81 -3.57 9.52 17.05
C PRO A 81 -4.33 8.80 15.92
N MET A 82 -3.63 7.99 15.09
CA MET A 82 -4.26 7.26 14.00
C MET A 82 -5.39 6.34 14.47
N SER A 83 -5.23 5.74 15.65
CA SER A 83 -6.25 4.88 16.28
C SER A 83 -7.55 5.61 16.64
N ALA A 84 -7.52 6.93 16.75
CA ALA A 84 -8.70 7.75 17.04
C ALA A 84 -9.40 8.26 15.76
N ILE A 85 -8.80 8.09 14.59
CA ILE A 85 -9.32 8.56 13.30
C ILE A 85 -9.74 7.33 12.48
N GLY A 86 -11.04 7.18 12.22
CA GLY A 86 -11.55 6.20 11.26
C GLY A 86 -12.04 4.87 11.82
N GLY A 87 -12.27 4.70 13.11
CA GLY A 87 -12.80 3.45 13.68
C GLY A 87 -11.89 2.22 13.51
N ALA A 88 -12.25 1.07 14.09
CA ALA A 88 -11.41 -0.13 14.10
C ALA A 88 -11.20 -0.76 12.70
N ASP A 89 -12.18 -0.60 11.80
CA ASP A 89 -12.22 -1.30 10.50
C ASP A 89 -12.22 -0.37 9.27
N SER A 90 -12.37 0.94 9.42
CA SER A 90 -12.34 1.87 8.30
C SER A 90 -11.06 2.69 8.31
N GLY A 91 -10.27 2.55 7.25
CA GLY A 91 -9.03 3.28 7.11
C GLY A 91 -9.26 4.79 7.06
N ALA A 92 -8.60 5.54 7.93
CA ALA A 92 -8.66 7.01 7.99
C ALA A 92 -8.33 7.69 6.64
N PHE A 93 -7.80 6.93 5.69
CA PHE A 93 -7.35 7.41 4.38
C PHE A 93 -8.13 6.82 3.20
N THR A 94 -9.05 5.89 3.43
CA THR A 94 -9.77 5.17 2.35
C THR A 94 -11.26 5.42 2.34
N SER A 95 -11.89 5.59 3.50
CA SER A 95 -13.35 5.66 3.67
C SER A 95 -14.04 6.70 2.79
N GLN A 96 -13.47 7.90 2.64
CA GLN A 96 -14.05 8.94 1.78
C GLN A 96 -13.92 8.59 0.28
N LEU A 97 -12.79 7.98 -0.15
CA LEU A 97 -12.63 7.51 -1.51
C LEU A 97 -13.59 6.37 -1.83
N GLU A 98 -13.81 5.47 -0.89
CA GLU A 98 -14.78 4.38 -0.99
C GLU A 98 -16.22 4.90 -1.06
N ALA A 99 -16.55 5.94 -0.31
CA ALA A 99 -17.84 6.63 -0.40
C ALA A 99 -18.05 7.30 -1.77
N GLU A 100 -17.00 7.94 -2.33
CA GLU A 100 -17.05 8.53 -3.67
C GLU A 100 -17.23 7.46 -4.76
N LEU A 101 -16.58 6.29 -4.63
CA LEU A 101 -16.77 5.13 -5.52
C LEU A 101 -18.21 4.62 -5.48
N ARG A 102 -18.76 4.37 -4.27
CA ARG A 102 -20.15 3.88 -4.12
C ARG A 102 -21.18 4.86 -4.66
N ALA A 103 -20.90 6.16 -4.52
CA ALA A 103 -21.77 7.23 -5.02
C ALA A 103 -21.65 7.49 -6.53
N GLY A 104 -20.77 6.77 -7.24
CA GLY A 104 -20.54 6.96 -8.68
C GLY A 104 -19.89 8.29 -9.05
N ARG A 105 -19.33 9.03 -8.08
CA ARG A 105 -18.62 10.28 -8.34
C ARG A 105 -17.14 10.07 -8.70
N VAL A 106 -16.65 8.88 -8.44
CA VAL A 106 -15.34 8.35 -8.83
C VAL A 106 -15.57 6.94 -9.37
N ASP A 107 -14.85 6.56 -10.41
CA ASP A 107 -14.96 5.23 -11.03
C ASP A 107 -13.81 4.34 -10.62
N VAL A 108 -12.62 4.91 -10.46
CA VAL A 108 -11.39 4.23 -10.04
C VAL A 108 -10.79 4.98 -8.86
N ALA A 109 -10.39 4.28 -7.80
CA ALA A 109 -9.63 4.86 -6.71
C ALA A 109 -8.21 4.27 -6.64
N VAL A 110 -7.20 5.15 -6.54
CA VAL A 110 -5.79 4.79 -6.43
C VAL A 110 -5.32 4.91 -4.98
N HIS A 111 -4.82 3.81 -4.43
CA HIS A 111 -4.40 3.71 -3.03
C HIS A 111 -2.97 3.16 -2.90
N SER A 112 -2.29 3.51 -1.82
CA SER A 112 -1.24 2.65 -1.27
C SER A 112 -1.92 1.39 -0.75
N LEU A 113 -1.57 0.22 -1.28
CA LEU A 113 -2.29 -1.03 -0.98
C LEU A 113 -2.33 -1.35 0.52
N LYS A 114 -1.26 -1.06 1.25
CA LYS A 114 -1.15 -1.25 2.70
C LYS A 114 -2.17 -0.46 3.53
N ASP A 115 -2.77 0.58 2.95
CA ASP A 115 -3.77 1.41 3.63
C ASP A 115 -5.20 0.89 3.42
N LEU A 116 -5.39 -0.06 2.48
CA LEU A 116 -6.68 -0.73 2.24
C LEU A 116 -6.94 -1.84 3.27
N PRO A 117 -8.19 -2.00 3.73
CA PRO A 117 -8.57 -3.14 4.58
C PRO A 117 -8.29 -4.46 3.85
N THR A 118 -8.01 -5.52 4.62
CA THR A 118 -7.72 -6.86 4.04
C THR A 118 -8.91 -7.45 3.32
N GLN A 119 -10.12 -7.20 3.81
CA GLN A 119 -11.36 -7.55 3.13
C GLN A 119 -11.88 -6.32 2.37
N PRO A 120 -12.21 -6.44 1.08
CA PRO A 120 -12.85 -5.35 0.36
C PRO A 120 -14.17 -4.98 1.04
N PRO A 121 -14.47 -3.68 1.22
CA PRO A 121 -15.78 -3.26 1.72
C PRO A 121 -16.89 -3.61 0.74
N ASP A 122 -18.11 -3.84 1.25
CA ASP A 122 -19.27 -4.21 0.45
C ASP A 122 -19.48 -3.30 -0.76
N GLY A 123 -19.72 -3.92 -1.91
CA GLY A 123 -19.93 -3.24 -3.19
C GLY A 123 -18.66 -2.72 -3.87
N LEU A 124 -17.48 -2.93 -3.29
CA LEU A 124 -16.19 -2.54 -3.88
C LEU A 124 -15.30 -3.75 -4.13
N ALA A 125 -14.39 -3.62 -5.08
CA ALA A 125 -13.42 -4.66 -5.42
C ALA A 125 -12.03 -4.06 -5.67
N LEU A 126 -10.99 -4.78 -5.30
CA LEU A 126 -9.63 -4.52 -5.74
C LEU A 126 -9.51 -5.04 -7.18
N ALA A 127 -9.46 -4.14 -8.15
CA ALA A 127 -9.43 -4.51 -9.56
C ALA A 127 -8.05 -5.04 -9.97
N THR A 128 -6.99 -4.43 -9.46
CA THR A 128 -5.62 -4.81 -9.83
C THR A 128 -4.58 -4.24 -8.87
N THR A 129 -3.39 -4.84 -8.90
CA THR A 129 -2.17 -4.36 -8.27
C THR A 129 -1.11 -4.18 -9.35
N PRO A 130 -0.98 -2.97 -9.93
CA PRO A 130 -0.02 -2.71 -10.99
C PRO A 130 1.43 -2.95 -10.56
N GLY A 131 2.24 -3.43 -11.48
CA GLY A 131 3.70 -3.55 -11.33
C GLY A 131 4.47 -2.39 -11.99
N PRO A 132 5.80 -2.36 -11.76
CA PRO A 132 6.50 -3.14 -10.76
C PRO A 132 6.23 -2.65 -9.33
N ARG A 133 6.29 -3.54 -8.35
CA ARG A 133 6.21 -3.17 -6.94
C ARG A 133 7.43 -2.31 -6.58
N SER A 134 7.20 -1.16 -5.99
CA SER A 134 8.27 -0.29 -5.49
C SER A 134 8.97 -0.93 -4.28
N ASP A 135 10.17 -0.41 -3.93
CA ASP A 135 10.96 -0.93 -2.81
C ASP A 135 10.14 -1.04 -1.52
N LEU A 136 10.01 -2.25 -1.02
CA LEU A 136 9.19 -2.56 0.15
C LEU A 136 9.90 -2.32 1.48
N ARG A 137 11.23 -2.02 1.46
CA ARG A 137 12.01 -1.80 2.68
C ARG A 137 11.55 -0.57 3.47
N GLU A 138 11.93 -0.57 4.72
CA GLU A 138 11.93 0.64 5.53
C GLU A 138 13.19 1.45 5.26
N ALA A 139 13.11 2.78 5.45
CA ALA A 139 14.24 3.67 5.27
C ALA A 139 14.37 4.63 6.45
N LEU A 140 15.60 4.90 6.86
CA LEU A 140 15.95 5.95 7.81
C LEU A 140 16.42 7.20 7.05
N ILE A 141 15.95 8.35 7.51
CA ILE A 141 16.38 9.67 7.09
C ILE A 141 17.04 10.34 8.29
N GLY A 142 18.14 11.01 8.09
CA GLY A 142 18.93 11.66 9.14
C GLY A 142 20.21 10.90 9.38
N ALA A 143 20.22 9.90 10.25
CA ALA A 143 21.37 9.05 10.50
C ALA A 143 21.05 7.57 10.29
N PRO A 144 21.99 6.73 9.84
CA PRO A 144 21.84 5.28 9.81
C PRO A 144 21.73 4.71 11.23
N LEU A 145 21.06 3.54 11.36
CA LEU A 145 20.70 2.93 12.64
C LEU A 145 21.92 2.70 13.56
N GLY A 146 23.01 2.23 12.98
CA GLY A 146 24.25 1.97 13.71
C GLY A 146 24.98 3.23 14.17
N ALA A 147 24.75 4.37 13.53
CA ALA A 147 25.36 5.66 13.91
C ALA A 147 24.50 6.46 14.92
N LEU A 148 23.28 6.00 15.23
CA LEU A 148 22.43 6.66 16.21
C LEU A 148 23.05 6.50 17.62
N ARG A 149 23.26 7.62 18.31
CA ARG A 149 23.75 7.64 19.68
C ARG A 149 22.75 6.97 20.65
N TYR A 150 23.21 6.57 21.82
CA TYR A 150 22.34 6.08 22.89
C TYR A 150 21.26 7.13 23.23
N GLY A 151 20.02 6.70 23.35
CA GLY A 151 18.89 7.59 23.63
C GLY A 151 18.49 8.49 22.46
N ALA A 152 18.95 8.23 21.23
CA ALA A 152 18.60 9.03 20.04
C ALA A 152 17.08 9.03 19.78
N ARG A 153 16.58 10.15 19.27
CA ARG A 153 15.16 10.37 19.01
C ARG A 153 14.80 10.00 17.60
N VAL A 154 13.99 8.94 17.42
CA VAL A 154 13.54 8.45 16.11
C VAL A 154 12.05 8.69 15.93
N GLY A 155 11.69 9.41 14.87
CA GLY A 155 10.29 9.76 14.57
C GLY A 155 9.58 8.67 13.75
N THR A 156 8.48 8.13 14.24
CA THR A 156 7.55 7.29 13.48
C THR A 156 6.15 7.31 14.10
N GLY A 157 5.10 7.09 13.29
CA GLY A 157 3.72 6.94 13.79
C GLY A 157 3.18 5.52 13.59
N SER A 158 4.02 4.56 13.18
CA SER A 158 3.60 3.18 12.93
C SER A 158 3.89 2.30 14.15
N THR A 159 2.85 1.67 14.67
CA THR A 159 2.91 0.71 15.77
C THR A 159 3.94 -0.39 15.51
N ARG A 160 3.92 -0.95 14.29
CA ARG A 160 4.88 -1.97 13.86
C ARG A 160 6.34 -1.46 13.94
N ARG A 161 6.62 -0.28 13.37
CA ARG A 161 7.97 0.31 13.39
C ARG A 161 8.44 0.63 14.80
N ILE A 162 7.53 1.09 15.66
CA ILE A 162 7.83 1.33 17.09
C ILE A 162 8.29 0.03 17.75
N ALA A 163 7.53 -1.05 17.57
CA ALA A 163 7.84 -2.36 18.13
C ALA A 163 9.18 -2.90 17.62
N GLN A 164 9.40 -2.85 16.30
CA GLN A 164 10.64 -3.33 15.66
C GLN A 164 11.86 -2.51 16.09
N LEU A 165 11.75 -1.17 16.15
CA LEU A 165 12.86 -0.33 16.65
C LEU A 165 13.21 -0.66 18.09
N ARG A 166 12.21 -0.85 18.96
CA ARG A 166 12.45 -1.22 20.36
C ARG A 166 13.06 -2.61 20.53
N ALA A 167 12.73 -3.55 19.65
CA ALA A 167 13.33 -4.88 19.66
C ALA A 167 14.83 -4.85 19.30
N VAL A 168 15.21 -4.01 18.33
CA VAL A 168 16.59 -3.93 17.83
C VAL A 168 17.44 -2.94 18.64
N ARG A 169 16.84 -1.81 19.05
CA ARG A 169 17.49 -0.70 19.76
C ARG A 169 16.57 -0.20 20.88
N PRO A 170 16.51 -0.92 22.02
CA PRO A 170 15.63 -0.59 23.14
C PRO A 170 15.99 0.73 23.83
N ASP A 171 17.19 1.25 23.57
CA ASP A 171 17.67 2.54 24.07
C ASP A 171 17.07 3.74 23.34
N LEU A 172 16.50 3.56 22.13
CA LEU A 172 15.99 4.67 21.32
C LEU A 172 14.72 5.28 21.92
N GLN A 173 14.62 6.59 21.84
CA GLN A 173 13.40 7.34 22.15
C GLN A 173 12.53 7.45 20.89
N VAL A 174 11.53 6.58 20.77
CA VAL A 174 10.62 6.62 19.63
C VAL A 174 9.56 7.71 19.84
N VAL A 175 9.53 8.70 18.93
CA VAL A 175 8.67 9.88 19.00
C VAL A 175 7.54 9.76 17.99
N PRO A 176 6.27 9.94 18.42
CA PRO A 176 5.13 9.94 17.51
C PRO A 176 5.28 10.98 16.39
N LEU A 177 5.06 10.57 15.14
CA LEU A 177 5.23 11.42 13.96
C LEU A 177 4.02 11.35 13.04
N ARG A 178 3.37 12.50 12.81
CA ARG A 178 2.21 12.65 11.93
C ARG A 178 2.51 13.54 10.73
N GLY A 179 1.69 13.42 9.68
CA GLY A 179 1.79 14.19 8.44
C GLY A 179 2.07 13.32 7.23
N ASN A 180 2.05 13.90 6.04
CA ASN A 180 2.50 13.26 4.79
C ASN A 180 4.03 13.11 4.74
N VAL A 181 4.56 12.38 3.76
CA VAL A 181 5.99 12.09 3.65
C VAL A 181 6.86 13.37 3.69
N PRO A 182 6.62 14.40 2.86
CA PRO A 182 7.41 15.63 2.93
C PRO A 182 7.36 16.33 4.29
N ALA A 183 6.18 16.37 4.92
CA ALA A 183 6.03 17.00 6.24
C ALA A 183 6.79 16.23 7.34
N ARG A 184 6.81 14.87 7.27
CA ARG A 184 7.59 14.05 8.20
C ARG A 184 9.09 14.24 8.01
N VAL A 185 9.56 14.32 6.76
CA VAL A 185 10.97 14.64 6.44
C VAL A 185 11.38 16.00 7.01
N ALA A 186 10.53 17.02 6.84
CA ALA A 186 10.79 18.35 7.38
C ALA A 186 10.87 18.37 8.92
N LYS A 187 10.13 17.49 9.61
CA LYS A 187 10.16 17.37 11.07
C LYS A 187 11.47 16.84 11.64
N LEU A 188 12.34 16.25 10.82
CA LEU A 188 13.69 15.87 11.27
C LEU A 188 14.38 17.05 11.98
N LYS A 189 14.36 18.24 11.35
CA LYS A 189 14.94 19.47 11.93
C LYS A 189 14.02 20.12 12.96
N SER A 190 12.75 20.36 12.61
CA SER A 190 11.82 21.15 13.44
C SER A 190 11.44 20.47 14.76
N ALA A 191 11.42 19.13 14.81
CA ALA A 191 11.14 18.37 16.02
C ALA A 191 12.41 17.85 16.73
N ARG A 192 13.61 18.26 16.27
CA ARG A 192 14.91 17.85 16.81
C ARG A 192 15.02 16.33 16.90
N LEU A 193 14.73 15.64 15.79
CA LEU A 193 14.87 14.19 15.68
C LEU A 193 16.26 13.84 15.12
N ASP A 194 16.86 12.76 15.60
CA ASP A 194 18.11 12.22 15.09
C ASP A 194 17.85 11.41 13.79
N ALA A 195 16.69 10.73 13.70
CA ALA A 195 16.24 10.06 12.50
C ALA A 195 14.70 10.04 12.37
N VAL A 196 14.23 9.75 11.16
CA VAL A 196 12.82 9.49 10.83
C VAL A 196 12.73 8.19 10.06
N MET A 197 11.87 7.26 10.49
CA MET A 197 11.64 5.99 9.80
C MET A 197 10.39 6.05 8.92
N LEU A 198 10.58 5.85 7.60
CA LEU A 198 9.54 5.90 6.57
C LEU A 198 9.65 4.67 5.64
N ALA A 199 8.59 4.42 4.85
CA ALA A 199 8.66 3.45 3.76
C ALA A 199 9.49 4.01 2.61
N ALA A 200 10.47 3.26 2.13
CA ALA A 200 11.33 3.62 0.99
C ALA A 200 10.50 3.98 -0.25
N ALA A 201 9.49 3.16 -0.58
CA ALA A 201 8.60 3.42 -1.71
C ALA A 201 8.01 4.83 -1.76
N GLY A 202 7.66 5.40 -0.60
CA GLY A 202 7.11 6.76 -0.54
C GLY A 202 8.16 7.84 -0.80
N LEU A 203 9.41 7.59 -0.43
CA LEU A 203 10.54 8.49 -0.66
C LEU A 203 10.98 8.46 -2.13
N LEU A 204 11.15 7.26 -2.69
CA LEU A 204 11.54 7.05 -4.08
C LEU A 204 10.52 7.68 -5.04
N ARG A 205 9.22 7.43 -4.85
CA ARG A 205 8.16 8.04 -5.66
C ARG A 205 8.14 9.58 -5.61
N LEU A 206 8.66 10.14 -4.54
CA LEU A 206 8.73 11.61 -4.39
C LEU A 206 10.06 12.20 -4.83
N GLY A 207 11.01 11.40 -5.34
CA GLY A 207 12.35 11.83 -5.71
C GLY A 207 13.15 12.33 -4.50
N LEU A 208 13.05 11.61 -3.38
CA LEU A 208 13.72 11.92 -2.11
C LEU A 208 14.73 10.83 -1.70
N GLU A 209 15.25 10.08 -2.65
CA GLU A 209 16.24 9.03 -2.43
C GLU A 209 17.55 9.55 -1.83
N ASP A 210 17.97 10.74 -2.21
CA ASP A 210 19.12 11.45 -1.66
C ASP A 210 19.02 11.76 -0.16
N ARG A 211 17.80 11.69 0.39
CA ARG A 211 17.54 11.91 1.83
C ARG A 211 17.61 10.63 2.64
N ILE A 212 17.73 9.47 2.01
CA ILE A 212 17.81 8.17 2.67
C ILE A 212 19.24 7.97 3.19
N ALA A 213 19.37 7.86 4.51
CA ALA A 213 20.62 7.54 5.16
C ALA A 213 20.89 6.03 5.16
N GLU A 214 19.82 5.21 5.24
CA GLU A 214 19.91 3.75 5.26
C GLU A 214 18.60 3.12 4.81
N PHE A 215 18.70 2.06 4.01
CA PHE A 215 17.61 1.11 3.77
C PHE A 215 17.73 -0.03 4.79
N LEU A 216 16.71 -0.22 5.61
CA LEU A 216 16.71 -1.25 6.64
C LEU A 216 16.44 -2.64 6.03
N PRO A 217 17.16 -3.70 6.44
CA PRO A 217 16.99 -5.05 5.91
C PRO A 217 15.62 -5.63 6.27
N VAL A 218 14.98 -6.34 5.32
CA VAL A 218 13.61 -6.84 5.46
C VAL A 218 13.45 -7.98 6.45
N ASP A 219 14.51 -8.73 6.70
CA ASP A 219 14.55 -9.81 7.69
C ASP A 219 14.51 -9.26 9.13
N GLN A 220 15.13 -8.10 9.36
CA GLN A 220 15.13 -7.42 10.65
C GLN A 220 13.92 -6.50 10.81
N PHE A 221 13.52 -5.81 9.73
CA PHE A 221 12.40 -4.87 9.69
C PHE A 221 11.38 -5.27 8.62
N PRO A 222 10.65 -6.39 8.79
CA PRO A 222 9.63 -6.77 7.83
C PRO A 222 8.61 -5.64 7.63
N PRO A 223 8.33 -5.28 6.36
CA PRO A 223 7.45 -4.17 6.03
C PRO A 223 5.98 -4.44 6.40
N SER A 224 5.15 -3.42 6.30
CA SER A 224 3.69 -3.61 6.34
C SER A 224 3.23 -4.44 5.16
N PRO A 225 2.33 -5.43 5.34
CA PRO A 225 1.69 -6.13 4.21
C PRO A 225 1.21 -5.18 3.12
N GLY A 226 1.56 -5.45 1.87
CA GLY A 226 1.24 -4.59 0.73
C GLY A 226 2.11 -3.32 0.60
N GLN A 227 3.15 -3.12 1.41
CA GLN A 227 4.03 -1.96 1.28
C GLN A 227 4.74 -1.97 -0.08
N GLY A 228 4.83 -0.80 -0.72
CA GLY A 228 5.40 -0.63 -2.06
C GLY A 228 4.41 -0.85 -3.19
N ALA A 229 3.34 -1.60 -2.99
CA ALA A 229 2.31 -1.85 -4.01
C ALA A 229 1.24 -0.76 -4.06
N MET A 230 0.71 -0.52 -5.26
CA MET A 230 -0.53 0.23 -5.47
C MET A 230 -1.72 -0.72 -5.45
N GLY A 231 -2.86 -0.24 -4.95
CA GLY A 231 -4.15 -0.92 -5.06
C GLY A 231 -5.11 -0.07 -5.87
N ILE A 232 -5.69 -0.65 -6.91
CA ILE A 232 -6.69 -0.01 -7.77
C ILE A 232 -8.06 -0.56 -7.43
N GLN A 233 -8.90 0.26 -6.84
CA GLN A 233 -10.23 -0.13 -6.35
C GLN A 233 -11.33 0.45 -7.24
N VAL A 234 -12.37 -0.33 -7.49
CA VAL A 234 -13.54 0.04 -8.29
C VAL A 234 -14.82 -0.50 -7.64
N ARG A 235 -15.98 -0.15 -8.18
CA ARG A 235 -17.25 -0.80 -7.82
C ARG A 235 -17.25 -2.26 -8.28
N ALA A 236 -17.68 -3.18 -7.43
CA ALA A 236 -17.77 -4.61 -7.76
C ALA A 236 -18.78 -4.91 -8.88
N ALA A 237 -19.78 -4.04 -9.07
CA ALA A 237 -20.78 -4.14 -10.14
C ALA A 237 -20.24 -3.69 -11.50
N ASP A 238 -19.13 -2.94 -11.57
CA ASP A 238 -18.56 -2.41 -12.79
C ASP A 238 -17.66 -3.45 -13.48
N ARG A 239 -18.31 -4.43 -14.12
CA ARG A 239 -17.65 -5.59 -14.74
C ARG A 239 -16.73 -5.21 -15.89
N GLU A 240 -17.10 -4.21 -16.67
CA GLU A 240 -16.32 -3.75 -17.81
C GLU A 240 -14.99 -3.13 -17.33
N LEU A 241 -15.07 -2.25 -16.36
CA LEU A 241 -13.88 -1.61 -15.77
C LEU A 241 -12.98 -2.61 -15.02
N LEU A 242 -13.58 -3.57 -14.29
CA LEU A 242 -12.84 -4.67 -13.66
C LEU A 242 -12.08 -5.49 -14.70
N THR A 243 -12.72 -5.90 -15.78
CA THR A 243 -12.08 -6.69 -16.84
C THR A 243 -10.96 -5.91 -17.52
N MET A 244 -11.20 -4.64 -17.82
CA MET A 244 -10.19 -3.77 -18.42
C MET A 244 -8.98 -3.62 -17.49
N LEU A 245 -9.19 -3.32 -16.23
CA LEU A 245 -8.10 -3.04 -15.28
C LEU A 245 -7.35 -4.30 -14.85
N SER A 246 -7.97 -5.47 -14.81
CA SER A 246 -7.30 -6.72 -14.45
C SER A 246 -6.13 -7.06 -15.39
N SER A 247 -6.19 -6.64 -16.65
CA SER A 247 -5.11 -6.83 -17.63
C SER A 247 -3.83 -6.03 -17.32
N TYR A 248 -3.92 -5.03 -16.44
CA TYR A 248 -2.79 -4.21 -15.99
C TYR A 248 -2.12 -4.69 -14.72
N GLY A 249 -2.62 -5.78 -14.14
CA GLY A 249 -2.03 -6.39 -12.97
C GLY A 249 -0.67 -7.00 -13.27
N ASP A 250 0.23 -6.92 -12.30
CA ASP A 250 1.44 -7.72 -12.29
C ASP A 250 1.16 -9.00 -11.51
N PRO A 251 1.17 -10.19 -12.17
CA PRO A 251 0.83 -11.44 -11.50
C PRO A 251 1.76 -11.78 -10.32
N ALA A 252 3.02 -11.38 -10.37
CA ALA A 252 3.96 -11.63 -9.28
C ALA A 252 3.65 -10.71 -8.09
N VAL A 253 3.38 -9.43 -8.36
CA VAL A 253 2.93 -8.48 -7.32
C VAL A 253 1.61 -8.94 -6.71
N ASP A 254 0.63 -9.32 -7.53
CA ASP A 254 -0.69 -9.78 -7.07
C ASP A 254 -0.55 -10.99 -6.14
N ARG A 255 0.16 -12.04 -6.56
CA ARG A 255 0.38 -13.24 -5.75
C ARG A 255 1.07 -12.90 -4.41
N ALA A 256 2.11 -12.08 -4.44
CA ALA A 256 2.83 -11.69 -3.24
C ALA A 256 1.93 -10.96 -2.25
N VAL A 257 1.20 -9.93 -2.71
CA VAL A 257 0.36 -9.11 -1.81
C VAL A 257 -0.88 -9.84 -1.33
N ARG A 258 -1.41 -10.82 -2.08
CA ARG A 258 -2.51 -11.68 -1.64
C ARG A 258 -2.07 -12.54 -0.46
N ALA A 259 -0.90 -13.17 -0.52
CA ALA A 259 -0.36 -13.94 0.60
C ALA A 259 -0.14 -13.07 1.85
N GLU A 260 0.48 -11.90 1.69
CA GLU A 260 0.69 -10.95 2.78
C GLU A 260 -0.63 -10.48 3.42
N ARG A 261 -1.65 -10.17 2.61
CA ARG A 261 -2.97 -9.72 3.07
C ARG A 261 -3.79 -10.84 3.69
N ALA A 262 -3.72 -12.05 3.16
CA ALA A 262 -4.36 -13.24 3.74
C ALA A 262 -3.83 -13.51 5.15
N LEU A 263 -2.51 -13.45 5.34
CA LEU A 263 -1.88 -13.56 6.66
C LEU A 263 -2.39 -12.46 7.61
N LEU A 264 -2.39 -11.20 7.17
CA LEU A 264 -2.85 -10.09 8.01
C LEU A 264 -4.33 -10.24 8.39
N GLY A 265 -5.17 -10.67 7.44
CA GLY A 265 -6.59 -10.94 7.68
C GLY A 265 -6.82 -12.07 8.69
N ALA A 266 -6.08 -13.19 8.56
CA ALA A 266 -6.17 -14.33 9.46
C ALA A 266 -5.67 -14.02 10.89
N LEU A 267 -4.74 -13.09 11.04
CA LEU A 267 -4.33 -12.55 12.35
C LEU A 267 -5.35 -11.53 12.91
N HIS A 268 -6.50 -11.32 12.22
CA HIS A 268 -7.47 -10.28 12.56
C HIS A 268 -6.80 -8.90 12.70
N GLY A 269 -5.78 -8.65 11.88
CA GLY A 269 -4.98 -7.43 11.91
C GLY A 269 -5.54 -6.36 10.99
N GLY A 270 -5.63 -5.12 11.49
CA GLY A 270 -5.82 -3.92 10.69
C GLY A 270 -4.50 -3.15 10.51
N CYS A 271 -4.57 -1.93 9.98
CA CYS A 271 -3.39 -1.07 9.74
C CYS A 271 -2.62 -0.67 11.01
N SER A 272 -3.16 -0.94 12.22
CA SER A 272 -2.60 -0.52 13.51
C SER A 272 -1.88 -1.60 14.29
N VAL A 273 -1.81 -2.84 13.78
CA VAL A 273 -1.14 -3.94 14.47
C VAL A 273 0.37 -3.99 14.18
N PRO A 274 1.18 -4.53 15.09
CA PRO A 274 2.63 -4.64 14.93
C PRO A 274 3.01 -5.91 14.15
N VAL A 275 2.39 -6.10 13.00
CA VAL A 275 2.64 -7.21 12.08
C VAL A 275 3.40 -6.69 10.86
N GLY A 276 4.56 -7.27 10.61
CA GLY A 276 5.32 -7.11 9.38
C GLY A 276 5.26 -8.39 8.55
N ALA A 277 5.13 -8.27 7.22
CA ALA A 277 5.23 -9.41 6.33
C ALA A 277 5.65 -9.00 4.93
N TYR A 278 6.32 -9.92 4.24
CA TYR A 278 6.64 -9.80 2.82
C TYR A 278 6.69 -11.18 2.16
N ALA A 279 6.29 -11.22 0.91
CA ALA A 279 6.37 -12.42 0.10
C ALA A 279 7.32 -12.20 -1.09
N VAL A 280 8.06 -13.26 -1.43
CA VAL A 280 8.93 -13.35 -2.60
C VAL A 280 8.36 -14.40 -3.55
N VAL A 281 8.19 -14.05 -4.81
CA VAL A 281 7.69 -14.94 -5.87
C VAL A 281 8.88 -15.41 -6.69
N THR A 282 9.02 -16.74 -6.85
CA THR A 282 10.05 -17.37 -7.68
C THR A 282 9.37 -18.42 -8.57
N GLY A 283 9.05 -18.03 -9.81
CA GLY A 283 8.25 -18.88 -10.70
C GLY A 283 6.89 -19.21 -10.09
N PRO A 284 6.54 -20.51 -9.95
CA PRO A 284 5.27 -20.92 -9.34
C PRO A 284 5.26 -20.78 -7.81
N ASP A 285 6.43 -20.67 -7.19
CA ASP A 285 6.57 -20.72 -5.73
C ASP A 285 6.48 -19.34 -5.11
N LEU A 286 5.95 -19.30 -3.88
CA LEU A 286 5.90 -18.17 -2.98
C LEU A 286 6.65 -18.52 -1.70
N THR A 287 7.48 -17.62 -1.21
CA THR A 287 8.01 -17.67 0.16
C THR A 287 7.47 -16.48 0.92
N LEU A 288 6.72 -16.71 1.98
CA LEU A 288 6.16 -15.69 2.85
C LEU A 288 6.87 -15.67 4.19
N THR A 289 7.41 -14.52 4.58
CA THR A 289 8.00 -14.28 5.91
C THR A 289 7.14 -13.28 6.65
N ALA A 290 6.86 -13.55 7.92
CA ALA A 290 6.07 -12.68 8.76
C ALA A 290 6.64 -12.59 10.18
N GLN A 291 6.39 -11.44 10.80
CA GLN A 291 6.86 -11.12 12.14
C GLN A 291 5.76 -10.40 12.93
N VAL A 292 5.53 -10.83 14.17
CA VAL A 292 4.67 -10.16 15.15
C VAL A 292 5.54 -9.75 16.33
N THR A 293 5.56 -8.46 16.68
CA THR A 293 6.42 -7.92 17.73
C THR A 293 5.59 -7.20 18.78
N SER A 294 5.82 -7.47 20.08
CA SER A 294 5.15 -6.74 21.18
C SER A 294 5.55 -5.26 21.19
N LEU A 295 4.68 -4.38 21.68
CA LEU A 295 4.92 -2.93 21.67
C LEU A 295 6.18 -2.50 22.43
N ASP A 296 6.59 -3.27 23.42
CA ASP A 296 7.83 -3.04 24.18
C ASP A 296 9.07 -3.61 23.47
N GLY A 297 8.90 -4.35 22.37
CA GLY A 297 9.97 -4.98 21.60
C GLY A 297 10.54 -6.27 22.21
N ARG A 298 10.06 -6.71 23.39
CA ARG A 298 10.65 -7.85 24.12
C ARG A 298 10.26 -9.22 23.58
N ARG A 299 9.10 -9.33 22.95
CA ARG A 299 8.61 -10.56 22.32
C ARG A 299 8.53 -10.35 20.83
N GLN A 300 9.22 -11.18 20.08
CA GLN A 300 9.25 -11.15 18.63
C GLN A 300 9.09 -12.58 18.10
N LEU A 301 8.02 -12.81 17.39
CA LEU A 301 7.70 -14.08 16.77
C LEU A 301 7.89 -13.92 15.27
N THR A 302 8.70 -14.78 14.66
CA THR A 302 8.98 -14.77 13.23
C THR A 302 8.77 -16.17 12.68
N ALA A 303 8.09 -16.26 11.55
CA ALA A 303 7.90 -17.50 10.83
C ALA A 303 8.02 -17.28 9.32
N THR A 304 8.45 -18.32 8.60
CA THR A 304 8.58 -18.35 7.15
C THR A 304 8.01 -19.66 6.66
N ALA A 305 7.23 -19.61 5.58
CA ALA A 305 6.72 -20.78 4.89
C ALA A 305 6.76 -20.56 3.38
N ALA A 306 6.72 -21.66 2.62
CA ALA A 306 6.66 -21.67 1.17
C ALA A 306 5.42 -22.42 0.69
N GLY A 307 4.88 -22.02 -0.45
CA GLY A 307 3.70 -22.62 -1.08
C GLY A 307 3.42 -22.02 -2.44
N THR A 308 2.38 -22.47 -3.09
CA THR A 308 1.97 -21.99 -4.42
C THR A 308 0.66 -21.22 -4.40
N ASP A 309 -0.22 -21.50 -3.41
CA ASP A 309 -1.47 -20.79 -3.20
C ASP A 309 -1.27 -19.64 -2.19
N PRO A 310 -1.47 -18.39 -2.61
CA PRO A 310 -1.22 -17.23 -1.76
C PRO A 310 -2.11 -17.16 -0.51
N GLU A 311 -3.41 -17.43 -0.66
CA GLU A 311 -4.36 -17.35 0.44
C GLU A 311 -4.12 -18.44 1.49
N GLN A 312 -3.93 -19.67 1.02
CA GLN A 312 -3.64 -20.80 1.90
C GLN A 312 -2.32 -20.59 2.64
N LEU A 313 -1.28 -20.16 1.92
CA LEU A 313 0.03 -19.86 2.52
C LEU A 313 -0.07 -18.79 3.61
N GLY A 314 -0.83 -17.72 3.35
CA GLY A 314 -1.07 -16.65 4.32
C GLY A 314 -1.81 -17.15 5.56
N ALA A 315 -2.86 -17.95 5.40
CA ALA A 315 -3.64 -18.52 6.48
C ALA A 315 -2.82 -19.50 7.34
N ASP A 316 -2.06 -20.39 6.71
CA ASP A 316 -1.24 -21.39 7.41
C ASP A 316 -0.10 -20.73 8.22
N LEU A 317 0.54 -19.71 7.66
CA LEU A 317 1.58 -18.98 8.37
C LEU A 317 1.00 -18.17 9.55
N ALA A 318 -0.21 -17.62 9.40
CA ALA A 318 -0.90 -16.96 10.49
C ALA A 318 -1.23 -17.96 11.63
N ALA A 319 -1.73 -19.16 11.31
CA ALA A 319 -1.97 -20.23 12.28
C ALA A 319 -0.69 -20.62 13.02
N THR A 320 0.42 -20.73 12.30
CA THR A 320 1.74 -21.00 12.90
C THR A 320 2.12 -19.93 13.90
N LEU A 321 1.99 -18.64 13.56
CA LEU A 321 2.30 -17.53 14.48
C LEU A 321 1.35 -17.50 15.70
N LEU A 322 0.05 -17.79 15.49
CA LEU A 322 -0.93 -17.88 16.58
C LEU A 322 -0.57 -19.00 17.56
N ASN A 323 -0.15 -20.16 17.07
CA ASN A 323 0.31 -21.27 17.90
C ASN A 323 1.61 -20.93 18.68
N GLN A 324 2.44 -20.02 18.14
CA GLN A 324 3.61 -19.48 18.84
C GLN A 324 3.25 -18.40 19.91
N GLY A 325 1.99 -17.98 19.98
CA GLY A 325 1.54 -16.99 20.98
C GLY A 325 1.29 -15.59 20.41
N ALA A 326 1.24 -15.40 19.08
CA ALA A 326 0.96 -14.09 18.48
C ALA A 326 -0.39 -13.50 18.93
N GLY A 327 -1.38 -14.36 19.20
CA GLY A 327 -2.69 -13.93 19.70
C GLY A 327 -2.60 -13.11 21.00
N GLN A 328 -1.70 -13.47 21.92
CA GLN A 328 -1.49 -12.72 23.17
C GLN A 328 -0.91 -11.33 22.89
N ILE A 329 0.10 -11.22 22.02
CA ILE A 329 0.70 -9.94 21.63
C ILE A 329 -0.34 -9.02 20.99
N LEU A 330 -1.19 -9.57 20.11
CA LEU A 330 -2.22 -8.81 19.40
C LEU A 330 -3.36 -8.38 20.32
N ALA A 331 -3.73 -9.20 21.31
CA ALA A 331 -4.76 -8.88 22.29
C ALA A 331 -4.37 -7.69 23.19
N GLU A 332 -3.11 -7.61 23.61
CA GLU A 332 -2.58 -6.50 24.44
C GLU A 332 -2.72 -5.13 23.75
N ILE A 333 -2.74 -5.11 22.41
CA ILE A 333 -2.83 -3.87 21.64
C ILE A 333 -4.28 -3.44 21.45
N ARG A 334 -5.22 -4.38 21.40
CA ARG A 334 -6.65 -4.12 21.22
C ARG A 334 -7.33 -3.63 22.50
N THR A 335 -6.77 -3.99 23.65
CA THR A 335 -7.25 -3.51 24.94
C THR A 335 -6.51 -2.22 25.27
N PRO A 336 -7.17 -1.03 25.31
CA PRO A 336 -6.52 0.17 25.80
C PRO A 336 -6.04 -0.12 27.23
N ALA A 337 -4.76 0.18 27.53
CA ALA A 337 -4.29 0.15 28.91
C ALA A 337 -5.26 1.02 29.72
N ALA A 338 -5.91 0.45 30.72
CA ALA A 338 -6.66 1.20 31.71
C ALA A 338 -5.69 2.25 32.26
N THR A 339 -5.96 3.51 32.00
CA THR A 339 -5.19 4.64 32.56
C THR A 339 -5.33 4.57 34.07
N SER A 340 -4.28 4.08 34.72
CA SER A 340 -4.09 4.22 36.15
C SER A 340 -3.51 5.59 36.49
#